data_3e13e0d59e164173c115ecde8dc656ba
#
_entry.id   3e13e0d59e164173c115ecde8dc656ba
#
_cell.length_a   1.000
_cell.length_b   1.000
_cell.length_c   1.000
_cell.angle_alpha   90.00
_cell.angle_beta   90.00
_cell.angle_gamma   90.00
#
_symmetry.space_group_name_H-M   'P 1'
#
loop_
_entity.id
_entity.type
_entity.pdbx_description
1 polymer ?
#
loop_
_entity_poly.entity_id
_entity_poly.type
_entity_poly.pdbx_seq_one_letter_code
_entity_poly.pdbx_strand_id
1 'polypeptide(L)'
;MRMKHLTVAALTLLLSVSCSQRQEDYPFRNPDLPIDERIDDLLKRLTAEEKIGQMMNTTPAIERLGIPEYDWWNEALHGVARAGKATVFPQAIAMAATFDDDALYETFTMVSDEARAKYHQYQKNKEYDRYKGLTFWTPNINIFRDPRWGRGMETYGEDPYLTERMGVAVVKGLQGDDPKYFKTHACAKHYAVHSGPEWNRHEFDVTVTPRDLWQTYLPAFEALVKKGNVQEVMCAYNRYQGKPCCSSDKLLIDILRNSWGYENIILSDCGAINDFWQRDERTPRHETHPDAESASADAVLNGTDLECGNSYKALIKALKEGKISENDLDVSLRRLLKGRFELGMFDPDERVPYAQIPYNVVESPEHVAQALEMAHKSMVLLKNKNNTLPLSKTIRKIAVVGPNAADSTMLWANYNGFPTHTVTILEGIRNKVPDTEVIYELGCNHAADFVIQDLGNHITSPAGQGFASEFYNNTEFKGEAVYKGLASQLHYTTGGNTQFAPNVNLTNFTARFTGEFEAPETEQVEIKLSGNDAFRLFIGDEKVAEVWENEYGAEKTYMLNAEKGKKYPVKIEYMQRTGSADLNFQ
;
A
#
# COMPACT_ATOMS: atom_id res chain seq x y z
N MET A 1 -71.38 -34.68 -18.83
CA MET A 1 -69.97 -34.90 -19.23
C MET A 1 -69.33 -33.55 -19.47
N ARG A 2 -68.77 -32.89 -18.47
CA ARG A 2 -67.95 -31.68 -18.43
C ARG A 2 -67.90 -31.17 -16.99
N MET A 3 -66.93 -31.62 -16.23
CA MET A 3 -66.49 -30.97 -14.98
C MET A 3 -65.40 -31.86 -14.37
N LYS A 4 -64.17 -31.66 -14.78
CA LYS A 4 -62.99 -32.25 -14.10
C LYS A 4 -61.70 -31.67 -14.71
N HIS A 5 -61.51 -30.36 -14.73
CA HIS A 5 -60.20 -29.71 -15.05
C HIS A 5 -60.08 -28.31 -14.47
N LEU A 6 -60.44 -28.09 -13.22
CA LEU A 6 -60.27 -26.74 -12.61
C LEU A 6 -59.75 -26.78 -11.17
N THR A 7 -59.00 -27.82 -10.79
CA THR A 7 -58.49 -27.91 -9.41
C THR A 7 -56.98 -28.24 -9.30
N VAL A 8 -56.19 -28.09 -10.34
CA VAL A 8 -54.73 -28.29 -10.31
C VAL A 8 -53.92 -27.01 -10.48
N ALA A 9 -54.53 -25.88 -10.87
CA ALA A 9 -53.80 -24.60 -11.09
C ALA A 9 -53.68 -23.72 -9.84
N ALA A 10 -54.21 -24.09 -8.69
CA ALA A 10 -54.21 -23.26 -7.48
C ALA A 10 -53.18 -23.71 -6.40
N LEU A 11 -52.44 -24.80 -6.62
CA LEU A 11 -51.50 -25.33 -5.62
C LEU A 11 -50.00 -25.13 -5.98
N THR A 12 -49.71 -24.49 -7.12
CA THR A 12 -48.32 -24.27 -7.56
C THR A 12 -47.86 -22.82 -7.41
N LEU A 13 -48.66 -21.95 -6.80
CA LEU A 13 -48.35 -20.51 -6.61
C LEU A 13 -47.99 -20.14 -5.16
N LEU A 14 -47.74 -21.11 -4.29
CA LEU A 14 -47.47 -20.87 -2.86
C LEU A 14 -46.11 -21.41 -2.38
N LEU A 15 -45.16 -21.70 -3.28
CA LEU A 15 -43.82 -22.18 -2.92
C LEU A 15 -42.68 -21.36 -3.48
N SER A 16 -42.92 -20.12 -3.89
CA SER A 16 -41.87 -19.13 -4.12
C SER A 16 -41.94 -18.00 -3.09
N VAL A 17 -42.11 -18.34 -1.82
CA VAL A 17 -41.62 -17.48 -0.74
C VAL A 17 -40.14 -17.71 -0.68
N SER A 18 -39.42 -16.87 -1.46
CA SER A 18 -38.02 -16.61 -1.29
C SER A 18 -37.68 -16.55 0.20
N CYS A 19 -36.81 -17.44 0.68
CA CYS A 19 -36.04 -17.21 1.89
C CYS A 19 -35.13 -16.02 1.65
N SER A 20 -35.68 -14.80 1.66
CA SER A 20 -34.92 -13.68 2.15
C SER A 20 -34.68 -14.01 3.62
N GLN A 21 -33.45 -14.43 3.98
CA GLN A 21 -33.00 -14.38 5.36
C GLN A 21 -33.38 -12.99 5.85
N ARG A 22 -34.31 -12.91 6.82
CA ARG A 22 -34.49 -11.68 7.59
C ARG A 22 -33.13 -11.42 8.21
N GLN A 23 -32.46 -10.37 7.75
CA GLN A 23 -31.31 -9.82 8.43
C GLN A 23 -31.83 -9.49 9.83
N GLU A 24 -31.38 -10.24 10.85
CA GLU A 24 -31.81 -9.96 12.23
C GLU A 24 -31.50 -8.51 12.53
N ASP A 25 -32.46 -7.77 13.11
CA ASP A 25 -32.31 -6.38 13.51
C ASP A 25 -31.40 -6.30 14.75
N TYR A 26 -30.11 -6.50 14.53
CA TYR A 26 -29.13 -6.36 15.61
C TYR A 26 -28.99 -4.89 16.04
N PRO A 27 -29.00 -4.59 17.35
CA PRO A 27 -28.79 -3.22 17.85
C PRO A 27 -27.53 -2.55 17.29
N PHE A 28 -26.43 -3.28 17.08
CA PHE A 28 -25.21 -2.69 16.51
C PHE A 28 -25.40 -2.14 15.08
N ARG A 29 -26.43 -2.55 14.36
CA ARG A 29 -26.76 -2.04 13.01
C ARG A 29 -27.70 -0.84 13.02
N ASN A 30 -28.23 -0.46 14.16
CA ASN A 30 -29.13 0.69 14.24
C ASN A 30 -28.30 2.00 14.33
N PRO A 31 -28.28 2.84 13.27
CA PRO A 31 -27.48 4.06 13.25
C PRO A 31 -27.99 5.17 14.16
N ASP A 32 -29.18 4.99 14.76
CA ASP A 32 -29.78 5.97 15.69
C ASP A 32 -29.39 5.68 17.15
N LEU A 33 -28.74 4.55 17.44
CA LEU A 33 -28.19 4.26 18.78
C LEU A 33 -26.80 4.87 18.95
N PRO A 34 -26.43 5.23 20.20
CA PRO A 34 -25.08 5.65 20.53
C PRO A 34 -24.05 4.58 20.12
N ILE A 35 -22.87 5.04 19.64
CA ILE A 35 -21.81 4.12 19.17
C ILE A 35 -21.40 3.13 20.28
N ASP A 36 -21.28 3.58 21.52
CA ASP A 36 -20.90 2.70 22.64
C ASP A 36 -21.91 1.57 22.89
N GLU A 37 -23.21 1.85 22.78
CA GLU A 37 -24.25 0.80 22.89
C GLU A 37 -24.14 -0.21 21.74
N ARG A 38 -23.84 0.27 20.56
CA ARG A 38 -23.64 -0.57 19.36
C ARG A 38 -22.40 -1.46 19.51
N ILE A 39 -21.31 -0.91 20.04
CA ILE A 39 -20.08 -1.66 20.33
C ILE A 39 -20.35 -2.72 21.40
N ASP A 40 -21.03 -2.36 22.48
CA ASP A 40 -21.39 -3.30 23.57
C ASP A 40 -22.25 -4.47 23.08
N ASP A 41 -23.19 -4.20 22.17
CA ASP A 41 -24.00 -5.26 21.57
C ASP A 41 -23.14 -6.18 20.68
N LEU A 42 -22.26 -5.61 19.84
CA LEU A 42 -21.41 -6.39 18.94
C LEU A 42 -20.39 -7.23 19.72
N LEU A 43 -19.70 -6.67 20.71
CA LEU A 43 -18.71 -7.38 21.53
C LEU A 43 -19.29 -8.62 22.22
N LYS A 44 -20.53 -8.54 22.73
CA LYS A 44 -21.23 -9.68 23.36
C LYS A 44 -21.56 -10.81 22.39
N ARG A 45 -21.54 -10.55 21.10
CA ARG A 45 -21.84 -11.53 20.06
C ARG A 45 -20.60 -12.25 19.53
N LEU A 46 -19.42 -11.70 19.73
CA LEU A 46 -18.17 -12.25 19.20
C LEU A 46 -17.64 -13.38 20.08
N THR A 47 -17.17 -14.46 19.44
CA THR A 47 -16.35 -15.49 20.11
C THR A 47 -14.94 -14.99 20.31
N ALA A 48 -14.14 -15.66 21.16
CA ALA A 48 -12.74 -15.27 21.37
C ALA A 48 -11.92 -15.31 20.07
N GLU A 49 -12.16 -16.32 19.22
CA GLU A 49 -11.51 -16.45 17.92
C GLU A 49 -11.89 -15.30 16.98
N GLU A 50 -13.17 -14.93 16.93
CA GLU A 50 -13.63 -13.79 16.15
C GLU A 50 -13.05 -12.47 16.68
N LYS A 51 -13.00 -12.28 18.00
CA LYS A 51 -12.36 -11.12 18.62
C LYS A 51 -10.92 -10.95 18.16
N ILE A 52 -10.12 -12.01 18.26
CA ILE A 52 -8.72 -12.01 17.84
C ILE A 52 -8.60 -11.79 16.33
N GLY A 53 -9.45 -12.41 15.52
CA GLY A 53 -9.50 -12.16 14.08
C GLY A 53 -9.74 -10.69 13.73
N GLN A 54 -10.57 -9.99 14.51
CA GLN A 54 -10.82 -8.55 14.30
C GLN A 54 -9.67 -7.65 14.79
N MET A 55 -8.67 -8.18 15.50
CA MET A 55 -7.47 -7.47 15.95
C MET A 55 -6.28 -7.64 15.01
N MET A 56 -6.48 -8.23 13.84
CA MET A 56 -5.45 -8.41 12.79
C MET A 56 -5.73 -7.49 11.60
N ASN A 57 -4.69 -7.04 10.91
CA ASN A 57 -4.88 -6.15 9.75
C ASN A 57 -5.76 -6.79 8.67
N THR A 58 -5.58 -8.08 8.38
CA THR A 58 -6.48 -8.84 7.52
C THR A 58 -7.60 -9.43 8.38
N THR A 59 -8.63 -8.66 8.55
CA THR A 59 -9.78 -8.97 9.41
C THR A 59 -10.76 -9.88 8.66
N PRO A 60 -10.98 -11.12 9.11
CA PRO A 60 -11.90 -12.05 8.44
C PRO A 60 -13.36 -11.62 8.54
N ALA A 61 -14.18 -12.06 7.58
CA ALA A 61 -15.61 -11.89 7.62
C ALA A 61 -16.25 -12.62 8.82
N ILE A 62 -17.34 -12.06 9.34
CA ILE A 62 -18.21 -12.74 10.32
C ILE A 62 -19.58 -12.90 9.67
N GLU A 63 -19.70 -13.93 8.83
CA GLU A 63 -20.87 -14.13 7.96
C GLU A 63 -22.19 -14.20 8.73
N ARG A 64 -22.20 -14.87 9.90
CA ARG A 64 -23.41 -14.99 10.75
C ARG A 64 -23.92 -13.64 11.27
N LEU A 65 -23.08 -12.63 11.32
CA LEU A 65 -23.43 -11.25 11.68
C LEU A 65 -23.55 -10.35 10.46
N GLY A 66 -23.27 -10.86 9.25
CA GLY A 66 -23.25 -10.10 8.00
C GLY A 66 -22.16 -9.03 7.98
N ILE A 67 -21.04 -9.26 8.68
CA ILE A 67 -19.89 -8.36 8.69
C ILE A 67 -18.92 -8.87 7.63
N PRO A 68 -18.59 -8.07 6.58
CA PRO A 68 -17.62 -8.47 5.56
C PRO A 68 -16.20 -8.46 6.12
N GLU A 69 -15.30 -9.15 5.44
CA GLU A 69 -13.86 -9.00 5.67
C GLU A 69 -13.40 -7.55 5.45
N TYR A 70 -12.27 -7.20 6.04
CA TYR A 70 -11.69 -5.87 5.92
C TYR A 70 -10.17 -5.94 6.06
N ASP A 71 -9.42 -5.23 5.21
CA ASP A 71 -7.99 -5.06 5.43
C ASP A 71 -7.69 -3.62 5.87
N TRP A 72 -7.05 -3.48 7.04
CA TRP A 72 -6.68 -2.20 7.63
C TRP A 72 -5.50 -1.53 6.91
N TRP A 73 -4.71 -2.30 6.16
CA TRP A 73 -3.54 -1.77 5.51
C TRP A 73 -3.91 -1.07 4.20
N ASN A 74 -3.97 0.25 4.26
CA ASN A 74 -4.07 1.12 3.09
C ASN A 74 -3.03 2.22 3.21
N GLU A 75 -2.57 2.75 2.08
CA GLU A 75 -1.52 3.76 2.04
C GLU A 75 -1.94 4.93 1.16
N ALA A 76 -1.56 6.13 1.60
CA ALA A 76 -1.82 7.37 0.87
C ALA A 76 -0.69 8.37 1.08
N LEU A 77 0.56 7.94 0.91
CA LEU A 77 1.74 8.77 1.16
C LEU A 77 1.73 10.05 0.33
N HIS A 78 1.35 9.96 -0.94
CA HIS A 78 1.23 11.08 -1.87
C HIS A 78 0.18 10.81 -2.97
N GLY A 79 -0.96 10.29 -2.58
CA GLY A 79 -2.07 9.80 -3.38
C GLY A 79 -2.47 8.40 -2.96
N VAL A 80 -3.67 7.94 -3.31
CA VAL A 80 -4.16 6.59 -2.96
C VAL A 80 -3.28 5.53 -3.58
N ALA A 81 -2.63 4.73 -2.76
CA ALA A 81 -1.58 3.81 -3.19
C ALA A 81 -2.08 2.40 -3.46
N ARG A 82 -1.44 1.72 -4.41
CA ARG A 82 -1.56 0.28 -4.69
C ARG A 82 -2.99 -0.22 -4.90
N ALA A 83 -3.87 0.70 -5.26
CA ALA A 83 -5.28 0.43 -5.53
C ALA A 83 -5.66 0.85 -6.96
N GLY A 84 -4.76 0.67 -7.92
CA GLY A 84 -4.95 1.00 -9.32
C GLY A 84 -4.88 2.50 -9.61
N LYS A 85 -5.73 2.99 -10.49
CA LYS A 85 -5.75 4.38 -10.94
C LYS A 85 -5.95 5.36 -9.78
N ALA A 86 -5.07 6.37 -9.67
CA ALA A 86 -5.19 7.47 -8.72
C ALA A 86 -4.29 8.65 -9.14
N THR A 87 -4.61 9.86 -8.68
CA THR A 87 -3.70 11.00 -8.81
C THR A 87 -2.45 10.75 -7.98
N VAL A 88 -1.27 10.96 -8.58
CA VAL A 88 0.02 10.89 -7.89
C VAL A 88 0.55 12.31 -7.72
N PHE A 89 0.69 12.71 -6.47
CA PHE A 89 1.26 14.00 -6.07
C PHE A 89 2.78 13.90 -5.87
N PRO A 90 3.51 15.01 -5.72
CA PRO A 90 4.92 14.96 -5.34
C PRO A 90 5.13 14.18 -4.04
N GLN A 91 6.34 13.62 -3.87
CA GLN A 91 6.68 12.91 -2.65
C GLN A 91 6.59 13.81 -1.41
N ALA A 92 6.37 13.23 -0.23
CA ALA A 92 6.19 13.96 1.03
C ALA A 92 7.32 14.97 1.29
N ILE A 93 8.59 14.58 1.06
CA ILE A 93 9.74 15.47 1.23
C ILE A 93 9.70 16.68 0.29
N ALA A 94 9.19 16.52 -0.93
CA ALA A 94 8.99 17.62 -1.88
C ALA A 94 7.81 18.51 -1.48
N MET A 95 6.72 17.91 -1.03
CA MET A 95 5.57 18.67 -0.50
C MET A 95 5.97 19.50 0.74
N ALA A 96 6.84 18.97 1.60
CA ALA A 96 7.37 19.73 2.74
C ALA A 96 8.21 20.95 2.30
N ALA A 97 8.94 20.85 1.19
CA ALA A 97 9.72 21.96 0.65
C ALA A 97 8.89 23.15 0.16
N THR A 98 7.58 23.01 0.06
CA THR A 98 6.65 24.12 -0.24
C THR A 98 6.49 25.09 0.93
N PHE A 99 6.65 24.62 2.17
CA PHE A 99 6.32 25.35 3.41
C PHE A 99 4.84 25.84 3.45
N ASP A 100 3.94 25.15 2.73
CA ASP A 100 2.55 25.53 2.51
C ASP A 100 1.62 24.42 3.05
N ASP A 101 1.28 24.49 4.33
CA ASP A 101 0.43 23.52 5.00
C ASP A 101 -1.05 23.63 4.55
N ASP A 102 -1.51 24.80 4.11
CA ASP A 102 -2.84 24.96 3.54
C ASP A 102 -2.97 24.20 2.20
N ALA A 103 -2.00 24.35 1.29
CA ALA A 103 -1.98 23.60 0.05
C ALA A 103 -1.86 22.08 0.28
N LEU A 104 -1.16 21.69 1.34
CA LEU A 104 -1.06 20.27 1.72
C LEU A 104 -2.38 19.74 2.26
N TYR A 105 -3.10 20.52 3.07
CA TYR A 105 -4.46 20.19 3.53
C TYR A 105 -5.41 19.97 2.34
N GLU A 106 -5.42 20.90 1.37
CA GLU A 106 -6.21 20.77 0.15
C GLU A 106 -5.85 19.51 -0.65
N THR A 107 -4.55 19.23 -0.81
CA THR A 107 -4.04 18.03 -1.49
C THR A 107 -4.58 16.76 -0.82
N PHE A 108 -4.48 16.64 0.50
CA PHE A 108 -4.94 15.44 1.21
C PHE A 108 -6.47 15.37 1.35
N THR A 109 -7.18 16.49 1.22
CA THR A 109 -8.64 16.50 1.03
C THR A 109 -9.02 15.83 -0.29
N MET A 110 -8.31 16.13 -1.39
CA MET A 110 -8.51 15.48 -2.69
C MET A 110 -8.14 13.98 -2.64
N VAL A 111 -7.03 13.63 -1.97
CA VAL A 111 -6.63 12.24 -1.76
C VAL A 111 -7.72 11.45 -1.04
N SER A 112 -8.32 12.00 0.01
CA SER A 112 -9.40 11.34 0.76
C SER A 112 -10.72 11.28 -0.02
N ASP A 113 -10.98 12.22 -0.96
CA ASP A 113 -12.09 12.12 -1.91
C ASP A 113 -11.91 10.92 -2.85
N GLU A 114 -10.74 10.76 -3.43
CA GLU A 114 -10.44 9.59 -4.26
C GLU A 114 -10.53 8.28 -3.46
N ALA A 115 -10.04 8.28 -2.23
CA ALA A 115 -10.10 7.13 -1.35
C ALA A 115 -11.54 6.67 -1.09
N ARG A 116 -12.44 7.60 -0.75
CA ARG A 116 -13.86 7.31 -0.55
C ARG A 116 -14.56 6.84 -1.82
N ALA A 117 -14.34 7.51 -2.93
CA ALA A 117 -14.91 7.14 -4.22
C ALA A 117 -14.51 5.70 -4.61
N LYS A 118 -13.24 5.35 -4.42
CA LYS A 118 -12.71 4.01 -4.69
C LYS A 118 -13.27 2.97 -3.72
N TYR A 119 -13.28 3.25 -2.42
CA TYR A 119 -13.85 2.36 -1.41
C TYR A 119 -15.29 1.97 -1.74
N HIS A 120 -16.18 2.93 -2.01
CA HIS A 120 -17.57 2.63 -2.32
C HIS A 120 -17.74 1.87 -3.64
N GLN A 121 -16.84 2.07 -4.61
CA GLN A 121 -16.81 1.25 -5.82
C GLN A 121 -16.41 -0.21 -5.52
N TYR A 122 -15.39 -0.41 -4.66
CA TYR A 122 -14.98 -1.74 -4.23
C TYR A 122 -16.08 -2.46 -3.44
N GLN A 123 -16.77 -1.75 -2.52
CA GLN A 123 -17.89 -2.33 -1.79
C GLN A 123 -19.01 -2.83 -2.74
N LYS A 124 -19.34 -2.05 -3.79
CA LYS A 124 -20.31 -2.47 -4.82
C LYS A 124 -19.86 -3.72 -5.58
N ASN A 125 -18.57 -3.88 -5.78
CA ASN A 125 -17.97 -5.04 -6.44
C ASN A 125 -17.75 -6.23 -5.49
N LYS A 126 -17.95 -6.06 -4.16
CA LYS A 126 -17.62 -7.02 -3.10
C LYS A 126 -16.12 -7.35 -3.05
N GLU A 127 -15.30 -6.33 -3.17
CA GLU A 127 -13.85 -6.39 -3.08
C GLU A 127 -13.43 -5.77 -1.74
N TYR A 128 -12.82 -6.55 -0.85
CA TYR A 128 -12.52 -6.15 0.54
C TYR A 128 -11.05 -6.34 0.93
N ASP A 129 -10.23 -6.76 0.01
CA ASP A 129 -8.81 -7.07 0.21
C ASP A 129 -7.97 -5.80 0.43
N ARG A 130 -6.69 -6.01 0.66
CA ARG A 130 -5.70 -4.97 0.97
C ARG A 130 -5.72 -3.81 -0.04
N TYR A 131 -5.51 -2.60 0.47
CA TYR A 131 -5.54 -1.31 -0.25
C TYR A 131 -6.92 -0.86 -0.74
N LYS A 132 -7.99 -1.50 -0.28
CA LYS A 132 -9.37 -1.19 -0.66
C LYS A 132 -10.24 -0.67 0.51
N GLY A 133 -9.59 -0.32 1.62
CA GLY A 133 -10.22 0.21 2.83
C GLY A 133 -10.17 1.73 2.96
N LEU A 134 -10.43 2.21 4.19
CA LEU A 134 -10.50 3.63 4.57
C LEU A 134 -9.50 4.02 5.67
N THR A 135 -8.64 3.10 6.10
CA THR A 135 -7.65 3.31 7.16
C THR A 135 -6.28 3.46 6.53
N PHE A 136 -5.78 4.70 6.43
CA PHE A 136 -4.56 5.02 5.68
C PHE A 136 -3.38 5.20 6.64
N TRP A 137 -2.34 4.37 6.47
CA TRP A 137 -1.17 4.39 7.32
C TRP A 137 -0.19 5.50 6.89
N THR A 138 -0.65 6.71 6.98
CA THR A 138 -0.03 7.98 6.57
C THR A 138 -0.48 9.09 7.55
N PRO A 139 0.41 10.05 7.94
CA PRO A 139 1.73 10.39 7.43
C PRO A 139 2.90 9.70 8.15
N ASN A 140 4.05 9.60 7.46
CA ASN A 140 5.33 9.29 8.11
C ASN A 140 5.96 10.58 8.65
N ILE A 141 5.91 10.75 9.96
CA ILE A 141 6.42 11.95 10.66
C ILE A 141 7.72 11.69 11.44
N ASN A 142 8.45 10.66 11.06
CA ASN A 142 9.79 10.45 11.60
C ASN A 142 10.73 11.57 11.13
N ILE A 143 11.65 11.98 12.01
CA ILE A 143 12.64 13.00 11.69
C ILE A 143 13.75 12.38 10.84
N PHE A 144 14.00 12.92 9.66
CA PHE A 144 15.03 12.43 8.73
C PHE A 144 16.42 12.93 9.18
N ARG A 145 17.15 12.07 9.90
CA ARG A 145 18.46 12.40 10.48
C ARG A 145 19.63 11.71 9.78
N ASP A 146 19.44 10.47 9.33
CA ASP A 146 20.49 9.65 8.74
C ASP A 146 20.21 9.49 7.22
N PRO A 147 21.13 9.97 6.33
CA PRO A 147 20.95 9.87 4.89
C PRO A 147 20.97 8.42 4.36
N ARG A 148 21.44 7.47 5.16
CA ARG A 148 21.41 6.04 4.83
C ARG A 148 20.07 5.38 5.08
N TRP A 149 19.15 6.09 5.72
CA TRP A 149 17.80 5.58 5.92
C TRP A 149 17.02 5.60 4.60
N GLY A 150 16.64 4.41 4.09
CA GLY A 150 16.01 4.23 2.78
C GLY A 150 14.62 4.85 2.60
N ARG A 151 13.99 5.33 3.69
CA ARG A 151 12.64 5.91 3.69
C ARG A 151 12.60 7.42 3.92
N GLY A 152 13.73 8.11 3.78
CA GLY A 152 13.82 9.56 4.00
C GLY A 152 12.84 10.36 3.15
N MET A 153 12.60 9.96 1.89
CA MET A 153 11.67 10.63 0.98
C MET A 153 10.20 10.58 1.43
N GLU A 154 9.84 9.65 2.30
CA GLU A 154 8.49 9.54 2.85
C GLU A 154 8.20 10.58 3.95
N THR A 155 9.21 11.31 4.41
CA THR A 155 9.12 12.23 5.55
C THR A 155 9.02 13.68 5.12
N TYR A 156 8.80 14.56 6.10
CA TYR A 156 8.74 16.02 5.92
C TYR A 156 10.08 16.70 6.26
N GLY A 157 11.19 15.93 6.38
CA GLY A 157 12.52 16.42 6.61
C GLY A 157 13.01 16.30 8.06
N GLU A 158 13.98 17.13 8.43
CA GLU A 158 14.67 17.03 9.72
C GLU A 158 14.14 18.00 10.79
N ASP A 159 13.31 19.00 10.40
CA ASP A 159 12.78 19.99 11.32
C ASP A 159 11.50 19.50 11.99
N PRO A 160 11.46 19.40 13.36
CA PRO A 160 10.28 18.91 14.08
C PRO A 160 9.05 19.80 13.92
N TYR A 161 9.23 21.13 13.81
CA TYR A 161 8.11 22.06 13.70
C TYR A 161 7.48 22.02 12.30
N LEU A 162 8.30 21.99 11.24
CA LEU A 162 7.80 21.79 9.89
C LEU A 162 7.06 20.46 9.76
N THR A 163 7.64 19.37 10.30
CA THR A 163 7.01 18.05 10.33
C THR A 163 5.67 18.06 11.08
N GLU A 164 5.60 18.76 12.21
CA GLU A 164 4.35 18.98 12.96
C GLU A 164 3.28 19.65 12.09
N ARG A 165 3.61 20.79 11.46
CA ARG A 165 2.68 21.59 10.67
C ARG A 165 2.14 20.78 9.47
N MET A 166 3.05 20.20 8.70
CA MET A 166 2.69 19.39 7.53
C MET A 166 1.90 18.13 7.93
N GLY A 167 2.33 17.43 8.98
CA GLY A 167 1.63 16.24 9.47
C GLY A 167 0.20 16.53 9.94
N VAL A 168 -0.03 17.65 10.64
CA VAL A 168 -1.38 18.06 11.07
C VAL A 168 -2.27 18.38 9.87
N ALA A 169 -1.73 19.04 8.83
CA ALA A 169 -2.47 19.33 7.60
C ALA A 169 -2.91 18.03 6.89
N VAL A 170 -1.99 17.06 6.76
CA VAL A 170 -2.28 15.74 6.18
C VAL A 170 -3.38 15.02 6.95
N VAL A 171 -3.27 14.95 8.29
CA VAL A 171 -4.28 14.27 9.13
C VAL A 171 -5.66 14.90 8.93
N LYS A 172 -5.75 16.23 8.97
CA LYS A 172 -7.03 16.92 8.80
C LYS A 172 -7.64 16.74 7.41
N GLY A 173 -6.81 16.81 6.35
CA GLY A 173 -7.25 16.58 4.98
C GLY A 173 -7.74 15.15 4.74
N LEU A 174 -7.06 14.16 5.33
CA LEU A 174 -7.50 12.76 5.26
C LEU A 174 -8.79 12.51 6.05
N GLN A 175 -8.89 13.01 7.27
CA GLN A 175 -9.98 12.67 8.17
C GLN A 175 -11.28 13.43 7.92
N GLY A 176 -11.22 14.57 7.21
CA GLY A 176 -12.38 15.41 6.95
C GLY A 176 -12.89 16.15 8.18
N ASP A 177 -14.04 16.79 8.06
CA ASP A 177 -14.60 17.73 9.04
C ASP A 177 -16.06 17.44 9.44
N ASP A 178 -16.64 16.32 9.00
CA ASP A 178 -17.99 15.94 9.41
C ASP A 178 -18.02 15.62 10.91
N PRO A 179 -19.01 16.11 11.67
CA PRO A 179 -19.03 15.97 13.13
C PRO A 179 -19.32 14.54 13.62
N LYS A 180 -19.81 13.65 12.76
CA LYS A 180 -20.17 12.26 13.10
C LYS A 180 -19.27 11.23 12.45
N TYR A 181 -18.84 11.48 11.24
CA TYR A 181 -18.10 10.49 10.44
C TYR A 181 -16.74 11.00 10.03
N PHE A 182 -15.71 10.18 10.20
CA PHE A 182 -14.44 10.43 9.56
C PHE A 182 -14.50 10.07 8.07
N LYS A 183 -13.85 10.90 7.24
CA LYS A 183 -13.76 10.65 5.81
C LYS A 183 -12.86 9.45 5.53
N THR A 184 -11.67 9.44 6.13
CA THR A 184 -10.77 8.29 6.26
C THR A 184 -10.07 8.37 7.61
N HIS A 185 -9.38 7.32 8.04
CA HIS A 185 -8.41 7.45 9.13
C HIS A 185 -7.05 7.84 8.57
N ALA A 186 -6.32 8.64 9.33
CA ALA A 186 -4.90 8.88 9.20
C ALA A 186 -4.14 8.17 10.31
N CYS A 187 -2.87 7.83 10.05
CA CYS A 187 -2.01 7.12 11.00
C CYS A 187 -0.66 7.82 11.14
N ALA A 188 -0.34 8.29 12.35
CA ALA A 188 0.97 8.83 12.67
C ALA A 188 1.99 7.69 12.81
N LYS A 189 3.03 7.68 11.97
CA LYS A 189 4.04 6.62 11.98
C LYS A 189 5.46 7.15 11.84
N HIS A 190 6.45 6.42 12.34
CA HIS A 190 6.44 5.20 13.17
C HIS A 190 6.86 5.60 14.58
N TYR A 191 6.05 5.33 15.58
CA TYR A 191 6.22 5.79 16.95
C TYR A 191 7.07 4.79 17.77
N ALA A 192 8.29 5.13 18.21
CA ALA A 192 8.98 6.39 18.06
C ALA A 192 10.49 6.19 17.80
N VAL A 193 11.15 7.32 17.46
CA VAL A 193 12.62 7.37 17.24
C VAL A 193 13.07 6.37 16.17
N HIS A 194 12.34 6.30 15.05
CA HIS A 194 12.59 5.39 13.93
C HIS A 194 13.16 6.15 12.74
N SER A 195 14.49 6.20 12.59
CA SER A 195 15.21 6.81 11.47
C SER A 195 16.66 6.33 11.37
N GLY A 196 16.89 5.09 11.78
CA GLY A 196 18.20 4.44 11.70
C GLY A 196 18.52 3.87 10.31
N PRO A 197 19.72 3.31 10.13
CA PRO A 197 20.07 2.61 8.90
C PRO A 197 19.09 1.48 8.59
N GLU A 198 18.73 1.31 7.31
CA GLU A 198 17.72 0.34 6.87
C GLU A 198 18.08 -1.11 7.23
N TRP A 199 19.37 -1.47 7.16
CA TRP A 199 19.84 -2.84 7.34
C TRP A 199 19.60 -3.44 8.74
N ASN A 200 19.41 -2.60 9.78
CA ASN A 200 19.19 -3.07 11.15
C ASN A 200 17.86 -2.65 11.77
N ARG A 201 16.89 -2.22 10.97
CA ARG A 201 15.62 -1.69 11.48
C ARG A 201 14.83 -2.66 12.36
N HIS A 202 15.05 -3.98 12.21
CA HIS A 202 14.37 -5.04 12.95
C HIS A 202 15.05 -5.42 14.27
N GLU A 203 16.26 -4.93 14.54
CA GLU A 203 17.03 -5.23 15.77
C GLU A 203 17.43 -3.98 16.55
N PHE A 204 17.37 -2.82 15.91
CA PHE A 204 17.88 -1.56 16.43
C PHE A 204 17.29 -1.20 17.80
N ASP A 205 18.16 -0.93 18.77
CA ASP A 205 17.79 -0.45 20.12
C ASP A 205 18.28 0.98 20.31
N VAL A 206 17.34 1.92 20.34
CA VAL A 206 17.65 3.33 20.40
C VAL A 206 17.70 3.84 21.85
N THR A 207 18.76 4.60 22.12
CA THR A 207 18.88 5.39 23.35
C THR A 207 19.12 6.83 22.96
N VAL A 208 18.25 7.72 23.40
CA VAL A 208 18.37 9.17 23.19
C VAL A 208 18.27 9.89 24.52
N THR A 209 18.83 11.11 24.60
CA THR A 209 18.66 11.92 25.80
C THR A 209 17.18 12.31 25.98
N PRO A 210 16.70 12.54 27.23
CA PRO A 210 15.35 13.06 27.42
C PRO A 210 15.08 14.35 26.63
N ARG A 211 16.10 15.20 26.49
CA ARG A 211 15.99 16.43 25.71
C ARG A 211 15.72 16.14 24.23
N ASP A 212 16.49 15.24 23.62
CA ASP A 212 16.31 14.89 22.20
C ASP A 212 14.95 14.22 21.96
N LEU A 213 14.54 13.34 22.89
CA LEU A 213 13.23 12.70 22.82
C LEU A 213 12.11 13.77 22.76
N TRP A 214 12.08 14.69 23.73
CA TRP A 214 10.99 15.66 23.88
C TRP A 214 11.09 16.87 22.96
N GLN A 215 12.26 17.22 22.43
CA GLN A 215 12.44 18.38 21.56
C GLN A 215 12.57 18.04 20.07
N THR A 216 12.85 16.78 19.74
CA THR A 216 13.07 16.37 18.37
C THR A 216 12.10 15.28 17.91
N TYR A 217 12.00 14.17 18.64
CA TYR A 217 11.31 12.99 18.15
C TYR A 217 9.83 12.91 18.48
N LEU A 218 9.38 13.48 19.58
CA LEU A 218 7.99 13.44 20.04
C LEU A 218 7.10 14.61 19.59
N PRO A 219 7.60 15.84 19.30
CA PRO A 219 6.72 17.00 19.08
C PRO A 219 5.72 16.81 17.95
N ALA A 220 6.12 16.23 16.82
CA ALA A 220 5.21 15.99 15.70
C ALA A 220 4.11 14.98 16.07
N PHE A 221 4.43 13.89 16.80
CA PHE A 221 3.43 12.94 17.28
C PHE A 221 2.45 13.59 18.26
N GLU A 222 2.94 14.37 19.22
CA GLU A 222 2.08 15.10 20.16
C GLU A 222 1.12 16.05 19.43
N ALA A 223 1.63 16.75 18.42
CA ALA A 223 0.80 17.66 17.63
C ALA A 223 -0.27 16.94 16.82
N LEU A 224 0.06 15.81 16.19
CA LEU A 224 -0.91 15.03 15.43
C LEU A 224 -2.00 14.46 16.37
N VAL A 225 -1.65 14.07 17.60
CA VAL A 225 -2.62 13.66 18.62
C VAL A 225 -3.49 14.83 19.06
N LYS A 226 -2.89 15.94 19.52
CA LYS A 226 -3.62 17.03 20.18
C LYS A 226 -4.26 18.04 19.24
N LYS A 227 -3.65 18.31 18.08
CA LYS A 227 -4.11 19.30 17.10
C LYS A 227 -4.76 18.66 15.87
N GLY A 228 -4.31 17.46 15.49
CA GLY A 228 -4.82 16.70 14.35
C GLY A 228 -5.96 15.74 14.71
N ASN A 229 -6.10 15.35 15.97
CA ASN A 229 -7.01 14.27 16.41
C ASN A 229 -6.81 12.99 15.56
N VAL A 230 -5.54 12.62 15.36
CA VAL A 230 -5.20 11.45 14.54
C VAL A 230 -5.83 10.18 15.08
N GLN A 231 -6.46 9.38 14.21
CA GLN A 231 -7.23 8.22 14.64
C GLN A 231 -6.36 6.97 14.84
N GLU A 232 -5.18 6.92 14.22
CA GLU A 232 -4.28 5.80 14.37
C GLU A 232 -2.85 6.25 14.65
N VAL A 233 -2.14 5.49 15.48
CA VAL A 233 -0.69 5.63 15.72
C VAL A 233 -0.04 4.28 15.55
N MET A 234 0.96 4.20 14.66
CA MET A 234 1.70 2.97 14.39
C MET A 234 2.99 2.96 15.19
N CYS A 235 3.18 1.95 16.05
CA CYS A 235 4.42 1.74 16.76
C CYS A 235 5.50 1.16 15.83
N ALA A 236 6.75 1.57 16.07
CA ALA A 236 7.88 1.29 15.19
C ALA A 236 8.49 -0.11 15.39
N TYR A 237 9.28 -0.56 14.41
CA TYR A 237 10.03 -1.81 14.48
C TYR A 237 11.06 -1.84 15.60
N ASN A 238 11.76 -0.72 15.84
CA ASN A 238 12.90 -0.69 16.76
C ASN A 238 12.50 -0.85 18.23
N ARG A 239 13.51 -1.11 19.04
CA ARG A 239 13.41 -1.00 20.51
C ARG A 239 13.72 0.44 20.94
N TYR A 240 13.17 0.79 22.08
CA TYR A 240 13.50 2.00 22.82
C TYR A 240 13.90 1.62 24.26
N GLN A 241 15.17 1.88 24.61
CA GLN A 241 15.74 1.51 25.92
C GLN A 241 15.52 0.02 26.29
N GLY A 242 15.77 -0.86 25.35
CA GLY A 242 15.68 -2.32 25.52
C GLY A 242 14.29 -2.92 25.29
N LYS A 243 13.21 -2.11 25.29
CA LYS A 243 11.85 -2.59 25.03
C LYS A 243 11.42 -2.35 23.57
N PRO A 244 10.78 -3.31 22.91
CA PRO A 244 10.16 -3.09 21.61
C PRO A 244 9.17 -1.91 21.68
N CYS A 245 9.15 -1.03 20.67
CA CYS A 245 8.23 0.10 20.66
C CYS A 245 6.76 -0.33 20.77
N CYS A 246 6.39 -1.47 20.16
CA CYS A 246 5.03 -1.99 20.18
C CYS A 246 4.63 -2.71 21.49
N SER A 247 5.51 -2.74 22.51
CA SER A 247 5.18 -3.15 23.86
C SER A 247 5.78 -2.23 24.93
N SER A 248 6.20 -1.03 24.52
CA SER A 248 6.81 -0.08 25.44
C SER A 248 5.75 0.63 26.28
N ASP A 249 5.62 0.23 27.55
CA ASP A 249 4.80 0.91 28.56
C ASP A 249 5.13 2.40 28.64
N LYS A 250 6.43 2.76 28.56
CA LYS A 250 6.87 4.16 28.56
C LYS A 250 6.30 4.97 27.39
N LEU A 251 6.40 4.44 26.18
CA LEU A 251 5.94 5.15 24.98
C LEU A 251 4.42 5.12 24.86
N LEU A 252 3.82 3.91 24.95
CA LEU A 252 2.41 3.72 24.61
C LEU A 252 1.49 4.10 25.77
N ILE A 253 1.84 3.75 27.02
CA ILE A 253 0.98 4.00 28.18
C ILE A 253 1.31 5.36 28.82
N ASP A 254 2.55 5.57 29.27
CA ASP A 254 2.89 6.77 30.02
C ASP A 254 2.78 8.04 29.17
N ILE A 255 3.33 8.03 27.97
CA ILE A 255 3.38 9.22 27.11
C ILE A 255 2.11 9.32 26.27
N LEU A 256 1.82 8.34 25.42
CA LEU A 256 0.74 8.43 24.44
C LEU A 256 -0.64 8.42 25.13
N ARG A 257 -0.93 7.39 25.95
CA ARG A 257 -2.24 7.29 26.62
C ARG A 257 -2.40 8.32 27.75
N ASN A 258 -1.47 8.31 28.73
CA ASN A 258 -1.67 9.08 29.95
C ASN A 258 -1.31 10.56 29.80
N SER A 259 -0.13 10.91 29.23
CA SER A 259 0.29 12.31 29.15
C SER A 259 -0.40 13.09 28.04
N TRP A 260 -0.69 12.43 26.90
CA TRP A 260 -1.35 13.10 25.78
C TRP A 260 -2.85 12.84 25.70
N GLY A 261 -3.38 11.89 26.48
CA GLY A 261 -4.81 11.54 26.51
C GLY A 261 -5.28 10.84 25.24
N TYR A 262 -4.43 10.07 24.58
CA TYR A 262 -4.78 9.39 23.34
C TYR A 262 -5.65 8.16 23.60
N GLU A 263 -6.88 8.18 23.11
CA GLU A 263 -7.85 7.10 23.31
C GLU A 263 -8.13 6.26 22.05
N ASN A 264 -7.56 6.65 20.90
CA ASN A 264 -7.80 6.00 19.63
C ASN A 264 -6.86 4.79 19.40
N ILE A 265 -6.79 4.29 18.18
CA ILE A 265 -6.15 3.02 17.81
C ILE A 265 -4.63 3.12 17.84
N ILE A 266 -3.98 2.15 18.47
CA ILE A 266 -2.54 1.90 18.32
C ILE A 266 -2.37 0.59 17.55
N LEU A 267 -1.55 0.62 16.49
CA LEU A 267 -1.28 -0.56 15.68
C LEU A 267 0.22 -0.80 15.53
N SER A 268 0.58 -2.05 15.24
CA SER A 268 1.97 -2.42 14.97
C SER A 268 2.37 -2.14 13.52
N ASP A 269 3.64 -1.81 13.28
CA ASP A 269 4.22 -1.97 11.95
C ASP A 269 4.21 -3.45 11.56
N CYS A 270 4.23 -3.74 10.23
CA CYS A 270 4.00 -5.07 9.70
C CYS A 270 5.11 -6.05 10.12
N GLY A 271 4.74 -7.08 10.89
CA GLY A 271 5.67 -8.05 11.44
C GLY A 271 6.47 -7.55 12.66
N ALA A 272 6.23 -6.34 13.18
CA ALA A 272 7.00 -5.81 14.32
C ALA A 272 6.86 -6.67 15.59
N ILE A 273 5.72 -7.31 15.82
CA ILE A 273 5.55 -8.21 16.96
C ILE A 273 6.28 -9.54 16.74
N ASN A 274 6.47 -9.96 15.49
CA ASN A 274 7.31 -11.13 15.18
C ASN A 274 8.76 -10.90 15.64
N ASP A 275 9.25 -9.66 15.54
CA ASP A 275 10.62 -9.31 15.95
C ASP A 275 10.89 -9.54 17.46
N PHE A 276 9.85 -9.59 18.31
CA PHE A 276 10.00 -9.83 19.74
C PHE A 276 10.53 -11.22 20.07
N TRP A 277 10.11 -12.24 19.28
CA TRP A 277 10.27 -13.65 19.63
C TRP A 277 10.91 -14.50 18.54
N GLN A 278 10.78 -14.11 17.25
CA GLN A 278 11.40 -14.87 16.16
C GLN A 278 12.93 -14.80 16.25
N ARG A 279 13.56 -15.91 15.89
CA ARG A 279 15.01 -16.04 15.78
C ARG A 279 15.37 -16.41 14.37
N ASP A 280 16.15 -15.56 13.73
CA ASP A 280 16.64 -15.78 12.38
C ASP A 280 18.14 -15.42 12.35
N GLU A 281 19.00 -16.40 12.07
CA GLU A 281 20.45 -16.20 12.00
C GLU A 281 20.86 -15.20 10.90
N ARG A 282 20.03 -15.05 9.86
CA ARG A 282 20.31 -14.13 8.74
C ARG A 282 19.79 -12.72 8.98
N THR A 283 18.75 -12.59 9.79
CA THR A 283 18.11 -11.32 10.09
C THR A 283 17.92 -11.21 11.61
N PRO A 284 18.89 -10.63 12.32
CA PRO A 284 18.78 -10.44 13.77
C PRO A 284 17.47 -9.75 14.15
N ARG A 285 16.89 -10.16 15.28
CA ARG A 285 15.63 -9.67 15.82
C ARG A 285 15.82 -9.21 17.27
N HIS A 286 14.74 -8.81 17.92
CA HIS A 286 14.80 -8.34 19.32
C HIS A 286 15.13 -9.46 20.32
N GLU A 287 14.55 -10.64 20.12
CA GLU A 287 14.68 -11.81 21.02
C GLU A 287 14.34 -11.51 22.49
N THR A 288 13.39 -10.58 22.71
CA THR A 288 12.96 -10.16 24.05
C THR A 288 11.95 -11.11 24.68
N HIS A 289 11.30 -11.95 23.88
CA HIS A 289 10.25 -12.89 24.31
C HIS A 289 10.59 -14.32 23.87
N PRO A 290 10.17 -15.34 24.66
CA PRO A 290 10.47 -16.74 24.35
C PRO A 290 9.59 -17.32 23.22
N ASP A 291 8.39 -16.80 23.03
CA ASP A 291 7.36 -17.33 22.13
C ASP A 291 6.36 -16.27 21.66
N ALA A 292 5.56 -16.62 20.65
CA ALA A 292 4.54 -15.75 20.08
C ALA A 292 3.43 -15.41 21.08
N GLU A 293 3.07 -16.33 21.95
CA GLU A 293 2.04 -16.14 22.97
C GLU A 293 2.40 -15.05 23.96
N SER A 294 3.64 -15.07 24.46
CA SER A 294 4.14 -14.06 25.38
C SER A 294 4.31 -12.71 24.70
N ALA A 295 4.83 -12.69 23.45
CA ALA A 295 5.01 -11.49 22.66
C ALA A 295 3.66 -10.79 22.35
N SER A 296 2.68 -11.56 21.91
CA SER A 296 1.35 -11.04 21.57
C SER A 296 0.60 -10.52 22.81
N ALA A 297 0.67 -11.26 23.92
CA ALA A 297 0.05 -10.83 25.18
C ALA A 297 0.69 -9.53 25.70
N ASP A 298 2.02 -9.42 25.67
CA ASP A 298 2.74 -8.23 26.12
C ASP A 298 2.40 -7.00 25.24
N ALA A 299 2.29 -7.19 23.92
CA ALA A 299 1.90 -6.12 23.00
C ALA A 299 0.48 -5.59 23.32
N VAL A 300 -0.52 -6.47 23.49
CA VAL A 300 -1.90 -6.06 23.81
C VAL A 300 -1.97 -5.39 25.19
N LEU A 301 -1.35 -5.97 26.21
CA LEU A 301 -1.37 -5.45 27.58
C LEU A 301 -0.69 -4.07 27.68
N ASN A 302 0.28 -3.79 26.80
CA ASN A 302 0.93 -2.47 26.72
C ASN A 302 0.28 -1.56 25.64
N GLY A 303 -0.88 -1.91 25.11
CA GLY A 303 -1.77 -0.99 24.38
C GLY A 303 -1.73 -1.04 22.87
N THR A 304 -1.06 -2.03 22.24
CA THR A 304 -1.15 -2.28 20.80
C THR A 304 -2.45 -3.00 20.48
N ASP A 305 -3.39 -2.29 19.88
CA ASP A 305 -4.76 -2.76 19.64
C ASP A 305 -4.88 -3.64 18.38
N LEU A 306 -4.11 -3.35 17.34
CA LEU A 306 -4.14 -4.02 16.04
C LEU A 306 -2.75 -4.51 15.63
N GLU A 307 -2.65 -5.74 15.17
CA GLU A 307 -1.42 -6.26 14.58
C GLU A 307 -1.44 -6.22 13.05
N CYS A 308 -0.41 -5.68 12.42
CA CYS A 308 -0.07 -6.02 11.05
C CYS A 308 0.85 -7.24 11.05
N GLY A 309 0.28 -8.42 10.87
CA GLY A 309 1.06 -9.66 10.96
C GLY A 309 0.23 -10.89 11.30
N ASN A 310 0.90 -11.87 11.92
CA ASN A 310 0.32 -13.17 12.25
C ASN A 310 0.52 -13.62 13.71
N SER A 311 1.25 -12.84 14.53
CA SER A 311 1.53 -13.22 15.92
C SER A 311 0.30 -13.26 16.79
N TYR A 312 -0.69 -12.37 16.56
CA TYR A 312 -1.94 -12.35 17.33
C TYR A 312 -2.79 -13.62 17.21
N LYS A 313 -2.55 -14.46 16.22
CA LYS A 313 -3.14 -15.83 16.21
C LYS A 313 -2.78 -16.64 17.46
N ALA A 314 -1.61 -16.34 18.06
CA ALA A 314 -1.17 -16.99 19.29
C ALA A 314 -1.95 -16.54 20.55
N LEU A 315 -2.73 -15.46 20.48
CA LEU A 315 -3.56 -14.97 21.60
C LEU A 315 -4.59 -16.01 22.07
N ILE A 316 -5.07 -16.89 21.18
CA ILE A 316 -5.94 -18.02 21.57
C ILE A 316 -5.24 -18.93 22.59
N LYS A 317 -3.96 -19.21 22.38
CA LYS A 317 -3.17 -20.02 23.31
C LYS A 317 -2.81 -19.22 24.55
N ALA A 318 -2.46 -17.94 24.39
CA ALA A 318 -2.19 -17.02 25.51
C ALA A 318 -3.39 -16.91 26.48
N LEU A 319 -4.63 -16.85 25.97
CA LEU A 319 -5.86 -16.90 26.78
C LEU A 319 -5.95 -18.21 27.58
N LYS A 320 -5.75 -19.36 26.93
CA LYS A 320 -5.78 -20.69 27.60
C LYS A 320 -4.70 -20.85 28.68
N GLU A 321 -3.56 -20.20 28.50
CA GLU A 321 -2.45 -20.20 29.45
C GLU A 321 -2.59 -19.13 30.54
N GLY A 322 -3.61 -18.29 30.47
CA GLY A 322 -3.87 -17.21 31.44
C GLY A 322 -2.85 -16.05 31.37
N LYS A 323 -2.15 -15.90 30.23
CA LYS A 323 -1.24 -14.77 30.00
C LYS A 323 -1.99 -13.47 29.70
N ILE A 324 -3.22 -13.57 29.21
CA ILE A 324 -4.12 -12.47 28.90
C ILE A 324 -5.57 -12.88 29.15
N SER A 325 -6.48 -11.96 29.36
CA SER A 325 -7.91 -12.21 29.56
C SER A 325 -8.74 -11.73 28.37
N GLU A 326 -9.98 -12.23 28.23
CA GLU A 326 -10.92 -11.71 27.21
C GLU A 326 -11.22 -10.21 27.42
N ASN A 327 -11.24 -9.73 28.66
CA ASN A 327 -11.46 -8.33 28.94
C ASN A 327 -10.36 -7.44 28.36
N ASP A 328 -9.10 -7.92 28.33
CA ASP A 328 -7.99 -7.17 27.74
C ASP A 328 -8.18 -7.09 26.21
N LEU A 329 -8.68 -8.16 25.56
CA LEU A 329 -9.04 -8.13 24.14
C LEU A 329 -10.18 -7.13 23.89
N ASP A 330 -11.21 -7.11 24.74
CA ASP A 330 -12.36 -6.22 24.59
C ASP A 330 -11.99 -4.74 24.69
N VAL A 331 -10.97 -4.39 25.49
CA VAL A 331 -10.42 -3.02 25.57
C VAL A 331 -9.86 -2.58 24.22
N SER A 332 -9.06 -3.41 23.57
CA SER A 332 -8.49 -3.13 22.23
C SER A 332 -9.57 -3.13 21.14
N LEU A 333 -10.45 -4.14 21.15
CA LEU A 333 -11.53 -4.25 20.18
C LEU A 333 -12.51 -3.08 20.23
N ARG A 334 -12.79 -2.54 21.41
CA ARG A 334 -13.65 -1.37 21.55
C ARG A 334 -13.14 -0.19 20.72
N ARG A 335 -11.82 0.05 20.71
CA ARG A 335 -11.21 1.12 19.91
C ARG A 335 -11.30 0.82 18.40
N LEU A 336 -11.02 -0.41 18.01
CA LEU A 336 -11.09 -0.84 16.60
C LEU A 336 -12.53 -0.74 16.07
N LEU A 337 -13.50 -1.23 16.81
CA LEU A 337 -14.92 -1.15 16.43
C LEU A 337 -15.39 0.30 16.38
N LYS A 338 -15.01 1.14 17.37
CA LYS A 338 -15.32 2.56 17.36
C LYS A 338 -14.87 3.22 16.05
N GLY A 339 -13.62 3.01 15.65
CA GLY A 339 -13.10 3.53 14.38
C GLY A 339 -13.91 3.07 13.17
N ARG A 340 -14.29 1.80 13.10
CA ARG A 340 -15.13 1.30 11.99
C ARG A 340 -16.55 1.89 12.00
N PHE A 341 -17.14 2.14 13.18
CA PHE A 341 -18.43 2.82 13.29
C PHE A 341 -18.32 4.30 12.87
N GLU A 342 -17.28 4.99 13.30
CA GLU A 342 -17.03 6.39 12.94
C GLU A 342 -16.67 6.57 11.47
N LEU A 343 -16.14 5.53 10.79
CA LEU A 343 -16.00 5.50 9.33
C LEU A 343 -17.32 5.23 8.58
N GLY A 344 -18.41 4.93 9.30
CA GLY A 344 -19.73 4.65 8.73
C GLY A 344 -19.86 3.25 8.12
N MET A 345 -18.95 2.30 8.41
CA MET A 345 -18.95 0.97 7.78
C MET A 345 -20.15 0.09 8.15
N PHE A 346 -20.89 0.44 9.20
CA PHE A 346 -22.07 -0.30 9.67
C PHE A 346 -23.38 0.46 9.44
N ASP A 347 -23.29 1.64 8.83
CA ASP A 347 -24.42 2.53 8.58
C ASP A 347 -24.83 2.47 7.10
N PRO A 348 -26.10 2.73 6.76
CA PRO A 348 -26.52 2.87 5.37
C PRO A 348 -25.77 4.01 4.67
N ASP A 349 -25.38 3.80 3.41
CA ASP A 349 -24.64 4.79 2.61
C ASP A 349 -25.33 6.18 2.58
N GLU A 350 -26.67 6.21 2.63
CA GLU A 350 -27.45 7.45 2.62
C GLU A 350 -27.27 8.29 3.88
N ARG A 351 -26.79 7.69 4.99
CA ARG A 351 -26.48 8.37 6.24
C ARG A 351 -25.04 8.91 6.29
N VAL A 352 -24.17 8.43 5.41
CA VAL A 352 -22.74 8.76 5.40
C VAL A 352 -22.48 9.80 4.30
N PRO A 353 -22.20 11.08 4.63
CA PRO A 353 -22.00 12.13 3.62
C PRO A 353 -20.92 11.79 2.61
N TYR A 354 -19.82 11.20 3.07
CA TYR A 354 -18.70 10.81 2.22
C TYR A 354 -18.97 9.61 1.29
N ALA A 355 -20.06 8.87 1.49
CA ALA A 355 -20.49 7.81 0.59
C ALA A 355 -21.08 8.34 -0.72
N GLN A 356 -21.41 9.65 -0.77
CA GLN A 356 -21.97 10.30 -1.94
C GLN A 356 -20.91 10.81 -2.93
N ILE A 357 -19.61 10.72 -2.60
CA ILE A 357 -18.51 11.17 -3.46
C ILE A 357 -18.47 10.28 -4.71
N PRO A 358 -18.63 10.86 -5.92
CA PRO A 358 -18.73 10.07 -7.15
C PRO A 358 -17.34 9.60 -7.62
N TYR A 359 -17.30 8.46 -8.32
CA TYR A 359 -16.03 7.85 -8.78
C TYR A 359 -15.23 8.72 -9.76
N ASN A 360 -15.87 9.65 -10.47
CA ASN A 360 -15.21 10.52 -11.44
C ASN A 360 -14.29 11.59 -10.83
N VAL A 361 -14.22 11.70 -9.48
CA VAL A 361 -13.20 12.52 -8.82
C VAL A 361 -11.80 11.90 -8.94
N VAL A 362 -11.74 10.56 -9.15
CA VAL A 362 -10.47 9.84 -9.27
C VAL A 362 -9.72 10.33 -10.51
N GLU A 363 -8.57 10.98 -10.26
CA GLU A 363 -7.73 11.61 -11.30
C GLU A 363 -8.53 12.64 -12.13
N SER A 364 -9.37 13.44 -11.46
CA SER A 364 -10.07 14.55 -12.10
C SER A 364 -9.10 15.63 -12.57
N PRO A 365 -9.49 16.47 -13.53
CA PRO A 365 -8.66 17.57 -13.99
C PRO A 365 -8.21 18.51 -12.85
N GLU A 366 -9.04 18.71 -11.83
CA GLU A 366 -8.75 19.52 -10.65
C GLU A 366 -7.65 18.87 -9.80
N HIS A 367 -7.71 17.55 -9.59
CA HIS A 367 -6.70 16.81 -8.83
C HIS A 367 -5.36 16.77 -9.56
N VAL A 368 -5.37 16.59 -10.88
CA VAL A 368 -4.15 16.65 -11.71
C VAL A 368 -3.55 18.07 -11.71
N ALA A 369 -4.38 19.11 -11.73
CA ALA A 369 -3.92 20.49 -11.64
C ALA A 369 -3.28 20.78 -10.28
N GLN A 370 -3.84 20.28 -9.18
CA GLN A 370 -3.25 20.40 -7.84
C GLN A 370 -1.89 19.68 -7.74
N ALA A 371 -1.76 18.49 -8.35
CA ALA A 371 -0.47 17.79 -8.40
C ALA A 371 0.61 18.63 -9.12
N LEU A 372 0.25 19.27 -10.22
CA LEU A 372 1.15 20.18 -10.94
C LEU A 372 1.49 21.43 -10.11
N GLU A 373 0.52 22.02 -9.43
CA GLU A 373 0.73 23.19 -8.56
C GLU A 373 1.68 22.84 -7.40
N MET A 374 1.48 21.72 -6.75
CA MET A 374 2.37 21.22 -5.69
C MET A 374 3.79 20.96 -6.23
N ALA A 375 3.93 20.43 -7.44
CA ALA A 375 5.23 20.25 -8.08
C ALA A 375 5.93 21.59 -8.32
N HIS A 376 5.19 22.60 -8.80
CA HIS A 376 5.75 23.96 -9.00
C HIS A 376 6.21 24.58 -7.67
N LYS A 377 5.37 24.50 -6.62
CA LYS A 377 5.70 25.06 -5.30
C LYS A 377 6.88 24.35 -4.62
N SER A 378 7.12 23.08 -4.93
CA SER A 378 8.20 22.29 -4.33
C SER A 378 9.60 22.60 -4.86
N MET A 379 9.70 23.32 -6.00
CA MET A 379 10.98 23.63 -6.63
C MET A 379 11.69 24.79 -5.96
N VAL A 380 12.90 24.56 -5.46
CA VAL A 380 13.72 25.57 -4.78
C VAL A 380 14.89 25.99 -5.67
N LEU A 381 14.95 27.28 -6.04
CA LEU A 381 16.06 27.85 -6.82
C LEU A 381 17.26 28.15 -5.89
N LEU A 382 18.19 27.21 -5.77
CA LEU A 382 19.35 27.34 -4.89
C LEU A 382 20.42 28.33 -5.41
N LYS A 383 20.53 28.52 -6.73
CA LYS A 383 21.54 29.37 -7.36
C LYS A 383 21.10 29.78 -8.76
N ASN A 384 21.23 31.05 -9.06
CA ASN A 384 21.05 31.61 -10.42
C ASN A 384 22.16 32.64 -10.76
N LYS A 385 23.38 32.12 -11.01
CA LYS A 385 24.52 32.96 -11.35
C LYS A 385 24.33 33.60 -12.73
N ASN A 386 24.57 34.90 -12.85
CA ASN A 386 24.44 35.69 -14.07
C ASN A 386 23.04 35.66 -14.71
N ASN A 387 22.00 35.42 -13.94
CA ASN A 387 20.60 35.26 -14.43
C ASN A 387 20.49 34.25 -15.58
N THR A 388 21.19 33.12 -15.47
CA THR A 388 21.16 32.05 -16.48
C THR A 388 19.74 31.45 -16.64
N LEU A 389 18.96 31.43 -15.58
CA LEU A 389 17.55 30.98 -15.59
C LEU A 389 16.61 32.21 -15.52
N PRO A 390 15.46 32.16 -16.21
CA PRO A 390 14.99 31.09 -17.10
C PRO A 390 15.78 31.05 -18.41
N LEU A 391 15.97 29.84 -18.97
CA LEU A 391 16.57 29.66 -20.29
C LEU A 391 15.70 30.32 -21.37
N SER A 392 16.33 30.89 -22.41
CA SER A 392 15.59 31.41 -23.56
C SER A 392 14.85 30.27 -24.28
N LYS A 393 13.59 30.50 -24.65
CA LYS A 393 12.82 29.58 -25.50
C LYS A 393 13.37 29.47 -26.94
N THR A 394 14.30 30.35 -27.34
CA THR A 394 14.94 30.31 -28.65
C THR A 394 16.28 29.55 -28.67
N ILE A 395 16.59 28.85 -27.58
CA ILE A 395 17.75 27.96 -27.52
C ILE A 395 17.63 26.85 -28.58
N ARG A 396 18.72 26.63 -29.32
CA ARG A 396 18.67 25.69 -30.46
C ARG A 396 18.85 24.22 -30.06
N LYS A 397 19.59 23.99 -28.97
CA LYS A 397 19.93 22.62 -28.53
C LYS A 397 20.00 22.54 -27.02
N ILE A 398 19.40 21.51 -26.46
CA ILE A 398 19.45 21.16 -25.03
C ILE A 398 19.88 19.70 -24.91
N ALA A 399 20.88 19.43 -24.07
CA ALA A 399 21.21 18.07 -23.64
C ALA A 399 20.55 17.81 -22.28
N VAL A 400 19.76 16.77 -22.22
CA VAL A 400 19.17 16.23 -20.99
C VAL A 400 19.91 14.94 -20.67
N VAL A 401 20.58 14.88 -19.52
CA VAL A 401 21.46 13.77 -19.16
C VAL A 401 21.10 13.25 -17.79
N GLY A 402 21.07 11.94 -17.65
CA GLY A 402 20.81 11.26 -16.39
C GLY A 402 19.66 10.25 -16.45
N PRO A 403 19.72 9.17 -15.64
CA PRO A 403 18.77 8.09 -15.71
C PRO A 403 17.34 8.51 -15.36
N ASN A 404 17.17 9.41 -14.39
CA ASN A 404 15.86 9.85 -13.92
C ASN A 404 15.11 10.76 -14.90
N ALA A 405 15.78 11.26 -15.96
CA ALA A 405 15.15 12.23 -16.85
C ALA A 405 14.00 11.65 -17.69
N ALA A 406 14.06 10.37 -18.02
CA ALA A 406 13.05 9.67 -18.82
C ALA A 406 12.31 8.57 -18.04
N ASP A 407 12.63 8.36 -16.76
CA ASP A 407 12.04 7.30 -15.93
C ASP A 407 10.76 7.81 -15.25
N SER A 408 9.61 7.24 -15.66
CA SER A 408 8.31 7.53 -15.04
C SER A 408 8.16 6.84 -13.68
N THR A 409 8.75 5.66 -13.49
CA THR A 409 8.65 4.86 -12.25
C THR A 409 9.30 5.59 -11.08
N MET A 410 10.42 6.26 -11.33
CA MET A 410 11.09 7.09 -10.33
C MET A 410 10.18 8.20 -9.78
N LEU A 411 9.31 8.79 -10.65
CA LEU A 411 8.37 9.83 -10.26
C LEU A 411 7.22 9.30 -9.38
N TRP A 412 6.90 8.01 -9.49
CA TRP A 412 5.84 7.42 -8.66
C TRP A 412 6.30 7.15 -7.24
N ALA A 413 7.59 6.90 -7.00
CA ALA A 413 8.17 6.56 -5.70
C ALA A 413 7.50 5.35 -5.02
N ASN A 414 7.60 5.25 -3.68
CA ASN A 414 6.93 4.21 -2.90
C ASN A 414 5.50 4.62 -2.54
N TYR A 415 4.63 3.65 -2.31
CA TYR A 415 3.23 3.87 -1.98
C TYR A 415 2.51 4.79 -2.98
N ASN A 416 2.57 4.42 -4.25
CA ASN A 416 1.94 5.14 -5.35
C ASN A 416 0.66 4.47 -5.86
N GLY A 417 -0.22 5.27 -6.46
CA GLY A 417 -1.21 4.83 -7.43
C GLY A 417 -0.63 4.82 -8.84
N PHE A 418 -1.45 4.48 -9.83
CA PHE A 418 -1.06 4.50 -11.25
C PHE A 418 -1.79 5.64 -11.97
N PRO A 419 -1.10 6.75 -12.26
CA PRO A 419 -1.72 7.83 -13.02
C PRO A 419 -1.90 7.41 -14.48
N THR A 420 -2.95 7.91 -15.12
CA THR A 420 -3.21 7.64 -16.55
C THR A 420 -2.05 8.13 -17.43
N HIS A 421 -1.41 9.22 -17.02
CA HIS A 421 -0.25 9.80 -17.71
C HIS A 421 0.75 10.38 -16.73
N THR A 422 2.03 10.11 -16.97
CA THR A 422 3.14 10.67 -16.17
C THR A 422 4.03 11.49 -17.10
N VAL A 423 4.15 12.78 -16.83
CA VAL A 423 5.04 13.65 -17.58
C VAL A 423 6.45 13.55 -17.01
N THR A 424 7.37 12.89 -17.73
CA THR A 424 8.78 12.85 -17.35
C THR A 424 9.48 14.21 -17.54
N ILE A 425 10.64 14.40 -16.91
CA ILE A 425 11.45 15.62 -17.08
C ILE A 425 11.77 15.84 -18.56
N LEU A 426 12.18 14.79 -19.26
CA LEU A 426 12.51 14.84 -20.69
C LEU A 426 11.28 15.22 -21.54
N GLU A 427 10.15 14.64 -21.27
CA GLU A 427 8.88 14.93 -21.96
C GLU A 427 8.47 16.39 -21.71
N GLY A 428 8.48 16.83 -20.45
CA GLY A 428 8.13 18.20 -20.07
C GLY A 428 9.03 19.24 -20.76
N ILE A 429 10.34 18.98 -20.89
CA ILE A 429 11.25 19.84 -21.64
C ILE A 429 10.89 19.87 -23.13
N ARG A 430 10.70 18.71 -23.77
CA ARG A 430 10.31 18.61 -25.18
C ARG A 430 9.02 19.35 -25.48
N ASN A 431 8.01 19.17 -24.63
CA ASN A 431 6.72 19.86 -24.78
C ASN A 431 6.84 21.38 -24.61
N LYS A 432 7.77 21.85 -23.78
CA LYS A 432 7.99 23.29 -23.50
C LYS A 432 8.72 24.02 -24.63
N VAL A 433 9.58 23.34 -25.36
CA VAL A 433 10.43 23.89 -26.42
C VAL A 433 10.41 23.00 -27.68
N PRO A 434 9.26 22.93 -28.39
CA PRO A 434 9.05 21.97 -29.50
C PRO A 434 9.97 22.22 -30.70
N ASP A 435 10.50 23.44 -30.87
CA ASP A 435 11.41 23.83 -31.96
C ASP A 435 12.89 23.64 -31.59
N THR A 436 13.20 23.16 -30.39
CA THR A 436 14.56 22.95 -29.90
C THR A 436 14.98 21.49 -30.12
N GLU A 437 16.22 21.29 -30.61
CA GLU A 437 16.82 19.95 -30.61
C GLU A 437 17.11 19.50 -29.18
N VAL A 438 16.34 18.52 -28.68
CA VAL A 438 16.51 17.95 -27.34
C VAL A 438 17.16 16.58 -27.44
N ILE A 439 18.43 16.49 -27.07
CA ILE A 439 19.20 15.24 -27.01
C ILE A 439 19.04 14.65 -25.61
N TYR A 440 18.79 13.35 -25.54
CA TYR A 440 18.79 12.62 -24.28
C TYR A 440 19.89 11.57 -24.28
N GLU A 441 20.62 11.53 -23.17
CA GLU A 441 21.63 10.50 -22.89
C GLU A 441 21.50 10.04 -21.45
N LEU A 442 21.57 8.72 -21.23
CA LEU A 442 21.48 8.11 -19.88
C LEU A 442 22.60 8.62 -18.96
N GLY A 443 23.82 8.76 -19.50
CA GLY A 443 24.99 9.29 -18.79
C GLY A 443 25.60 8.32 -17.78
N CYS A 444 24.80 7.79 -16.87
CA CYS A 444 25.21 6.76 -15.90
C CYS A 444 24.00 5.91 -15.48
N ASN A 445 24.27 4.77 -14.87
CA ASN A 445 23.23 3.95 -14.22
C ASN A 445 23.03 4.38 -12.76
N HIS A 446 21.95 3.92 -12.13
CA HIS A 446 21.70 4.14 -10.71
C HIS A 446 22.69 3.35 -9.81
N ALA A 447 23.22 2.22 -10.30
CA ALA A 447 24.24 1.43 -9.62
C ALA A 447 25.53 1.38 -10.46
N ALA A 448 26.70 1.45 -9.80
CA ALA A 448 27.98 1.58 -10.49
C ALA A 448 28.43 0.32 -11.24
N ASP A 449 27.97 -0.86 -10.82
CA ASP A 449 28.55 -2.14 -11.25
C ASP A 449 27.74 -2.89 -12.33
N PHE A 450 26.59 -2.34 -12.77
CA PHE A 450 25.71 -3.00 -13.73
C PHE A 450 25.21 -2.04 -14.80
N VAL A 451 25.22 -2.50 -16.06
CA VAL A 451 24.39 -1.94 -17.12
C VAL A 451 23.12 -2.77 -17.19
N ILE A 452 22.02 -2.27 -16.63
CA ILE A 452 20.72 -2.90 -16.83
C ILE A 452 20.23 -2.48 -18.21
N GLN A 453 20.18 -3.43 -19.14
CA GLN A 453 19.56 -3.24 -20.45
C GLN A 453 18.22 -3.96 -20.46
N ASP A 454 17.22 -3.30 -21.03
CA ASP A 454 15.97 -3.98 -21.35
C ASP A 454 16.24 -4.95 -22.51
N LEU A 455 16.29 -6.24 -22.20
CA LEU A 455 16.49 -7.29 -23.18
C LEU A 455 15.35 -7.36 -24.21
N GLY A 456 14.19 -6.77 -23.94
CA GLY A 456 13.08 -6.70 -24.89
C GLY A 456 13.48 -6.09 -26.23
N ASN A 457 14.43 -5.15 -26.25
CA ASN A 457 14.98 -4.57 -27.49
C ASN A 457 15.81 -5.56 -28.32
N HIS A 458 16.24 -6.67 -27.74
CA HIS A 458 17.00 -7.74 -28.38
C HIS A 458 16.18 -9.03 -28.56
N ILE A 459 14.89 -8.99 -28.25
CA ILE A 459 13.94 -10.08 -28.44
C ILE A 459 13.15 -9.87 -29.73
N THR A 460 13.06 -10.89 -30.55
CA THR A 460 12.17 -10.94 -31.72
C THR A 460 11.22 -12.13 -31.64
N SER A 461 10.02 -11.97 -32.16
CA SER A 461 9.03 -13.05 -32.25
C SER A 461 8.26 -12.98 -33.55
N PRO A 462 7.44 -13.98 -33.91
CA PRO A 462 6.55 -13.88 -35.06
C PRO A 462 5.55 -12.72 -34.98
N ALA A 463 5.29 -12.19 -33.79
CA ALA A 463 4.41 -11.05 -33.57
C ALA A 463 5.11 -9.68 -33.79
N GLY A 464 6.45 -9.66 -33.89
CA GLY A 464 7.26 -8.46 -34.10
C GLY A 464 8.43 -8.35 -33.13
N GLN A 465 8.95 -7.12 -32.94
CA GLN A 465 9.99 -6.80 -31.96
C GLN A 465 9.42 -6.92 -30.55
N GLY A 466 9.92 -7.87 -29.77
CA GLY A 466 9.42 -8.25 -28.45
C GLY A 466 8.87 -9.68 -28.41
N PHE A 467 8.22 -10.03 -27.32
CA PHE A 467 7.66 -11.35 -27.11
C PHE A 467 6.28 -11.51 -27.75
N ALA A 468 6.01 -12.65 -28.39
CA ALA A 468 4.64 -13.08 -28.61
C ALA A 468 4.03 -13.50 -27.27
N SER A 469 2.88 -12.94 -26.93
CA SER A 469 2.21 -13.15 -25.65
C SER A 469 0.86 -13.84 -25.80
N GLU A 470 0.57 -14.78 -24.90
CA GLU A 470 -0.72 -15.48 -24.80
C GLU A 470 -1.18 -15.45 -23.36
N PHE A 471 -2.47 -15.14 -23.13
CA PHE A 471 -3.06 -15.06 -21.79
C PHE A 471 -4.27 -15.99 -21.67
N TYR A 472 -4.43 -16.59 -20.48
CA TYR A 472 -5.48 -17.55 -20.18
C TYR A 472 -6.11 -17.20 -18.83
N ASN A 473 -7.44 -17.06 -18.74
CA ASN A 473 -8.16 -16.77 -17.51
C ASN A 473 -8.33 -18.03 -16.62
N ASN A 474 -7.25 -18.73 -16.39
CA ASN A 474 -7.13 -19.88 -15.48
C ASN A 474 -5.66 -20.08 -15.07
N THR A 475 -5.41 -20.90 -14.05
CA THR A 475 -4.07 -21.16 -13.50
C THR A 475 -3.35 -22.36 -14.14
N GLU A 476 -3.85 -22.92 -15.26
CA GLU A 476 -3.36 -24.17 -15.84
C GLU A 476 -3.04 -24.08 -17.34
N PHE A 477 -3.06 -22.89 -17.96
CA PHE A 477 -2.89 -22.67 -19.42
C PHE A 477 -3.89 -23.47 -20.28
N LYS A 478 -5.10 -23.74 -19.78
CA LYS A 478 -6.11 -24.54 -20.45
C LYS A 478 -7.04 -23.71 -21.34
N GLY A 479 -7.50 -24.34 -22.44
CA GLY A 479 -8.44 -23.75 -23.37
C GLY A 479 -7.79 -22.80 -24.38
N GLU A 480 -8.61 -21.97 -25.02
CA GLU A 480 -8.12 -20.94 -25.93
C GLU A 480 -7.62 -19.71 -25.16
N ALA A 481 -6.55 -19.08 -25.64
CA ALA A 481 -6.05 -17.85 -25.07
C ALA A 481 -7.10 -16.73 -25.23
N VAL A 482 -7.40 -16.04 -24.13
CA VAL A 482 -8.34 -14.90 -24.12
C VAL A 482 -7.75 -13.66 -24.77
N TYR A 483 -6.42 -13.59 -24.86
CA TYR A 483 -5.70 -12.57 -25.59
C TYR A 483 -4.40 -13.14 -26.16
N LYS A 484 -4.06 -12.72 -27.40
CA LYS A 484 -2.77 -12.93 -28.05
C LYS A 484 -2.28 -11.62 -28.62
N GLY A 485 -1.02 -11.29 -28.41
CA GLY A 485 -0.47 -10.02 -28.85
C GLY A 485 1.05 -9.96 -28.80
N LEU A 486 1.57 -8.75 -29.00
CA LEU A 486 2.98 -8.43 -28.85
C LEU A 486 3.20 -7.75 -27.49
N ALA A 487 4.15 -8.26 -26.72
CA ALA A 487 4.69 -7.58 -25.54
C ALA A 487 6.10 -7.08 -25.90
N SER A 488 6.22 -5.80 -26.18
CA SER A 488 7.50 -5.18 -26.56
C SER A 488 8.50 -5.18 -25.40
N GLN A 489 8.00 -5.18 -24.17
CA GLN A 489 8.76 -5.25 -22.93
C GLN A 489 7.98 -6.10 -21.93
N LEU A 490 8.68 -6.80 -21.03
CA LEU A 490 8.06 -7.45 -19.89
C LEU A 490 8.40 -6.66 -18.63
N HIS A 491 7.67 -5.59 -18.43
CA HIS A 491 7.72 -4.76 -17.25
C HIS A 491 6.29 -4.46 -16.81
N TYR A 492 5.68 -5.44 -16.13
CA TYR A 492 4.32 -5.35 -15.64
C TYR A 492 4.34 -5.10 -14.14
N THR A 493 3.77 -3.98 -13.72
CA THR A 493 3.55 -3.64 -12.31
C THR A 493 2.15 -3.07 -12.19
N THR A 494 1.22 -3.84 -11.66
CA THR A 494 -0.20 -3.53 -11.83
C THR A 494 -0.91 -3.06 -10.58
N GLY A 495 -0.29 -3.07 -9.41
CA GLY A 495 -0.95 -2.70 -8.16
C GLY A 495 -2.31 -3.41 -7.90
N GLY A 496 -2.60 -4.49 -8.65
CA GLY A 496 -3.80 -5.31 -8.49
C GLY A 496 -5.05 -4.86 -9.26
N ASN A 497 -5.03 -3.72 -9.96
CA ASN A 497 -6.23 -3.19 -10.64
C ASN A 497 -6.03 -2.85 -12.12
N THR A 498 -4.89 -3.23 -12.68
CA THR A 498 -4.61 -3.06 -14.11
C THR A 498 -4.46 -4.42 -14.76
N GLN A 499 -5.23 -4.69 -15.80
CA GLN A 499 -5.11 -5.92 -16.57
C GLN A 499 -3.80 -5.93 -17.36
N PHE A 500 -3.13 -7.08 -17.46
CA PHE A 500 -1.94 -7.22 -18.30
C PHE A 500 -2.25 -7.05 -19.79
N ALA A 501 -3.45 -7.43 -20.20
CA ALA A 501 -3.93 -7.27 -21.57
C ALA A 501 -5.47 -7.23 -21.57
N PRO A 502 -6.11 -6.77 -22.68
CA PRO A 502 -7.56 -6.75 -22.79
C PRO A 502 -8.20 -8.11 -22.51
N ASN A 503 -9.27 -8.13 -21.73
CA ASN A 503 -10.04 -9.31 -21.32
C ASN A 503 -9.29 -10.31 -20.41
N VAL A 504 -8.10 -9.99 -19.93
CA VAL A 504 -7.37 -10.80 -18.94
C VAL A 504 -7.91 -10.47 -17.55
N ASN A 505 -8.15 -11.49 -16.73
CA ASN A 505 -8.55 -11.30 -15.35
C ASN A 505 -7.45 -10.59 -14.55
N LEU A 506 -7.82 -9.90 -13.47
CA LEU A 506 -6.86 -9.31 -12.54
C LEU A 506 -6.14 -10.37 -11.68
N THR A 507 -6.84 -11.49 -11.41
CA THR A 507 -6.36 -12.63 -10.64
C THR A 507 -6.75 -13.93 -11.32
N ASN A 508 -6.13 -15.05 -10.92
CA ASN A 508 -6.40 -16.38 -11.48
C ASN A 508 -6.23 -16.43 -13.01
N PHE A 509 -5.09 -15.93 -13.49
CA PHE A 509 -4.71 -16.02 -14.90
C PHE A 509 -3.29 -16.56 -15.07
N THR A 510 -3.00 -17.05 -16.27
CA THR A 510 -1.64 -17.40 -16.70
C THR A 510 -1.27 -16.67 -17.99
N ALA A 511 0.02 -16.42 -18.15
CA ALA A 511 0.58 -15.82 -19.35
C ALA A 511 1.79 -16.62 -19.86
N ARG A 512 1.93 -16.71 -21.17
CA ARG A 512 3.10 -17.26 -21.84
C ARG A 512 3.68 -16.23 -22.78
N PHE A 513 4.99 -16.00 -22.65
CA PHE A 513 5.75 -15.10 -23.51
C PHE A 513 6.82 -15.91 -24.22
N THR A 514 6.93 -15.77 -25.54
CA THR A 514 7.89 -16.49 -26.37
C THR A 514 8.58 -15.55 -27.35
N GLY A 515 9.88 -15.73 -27.50
CA GLY A 515 10.69 -14.97 -28.44
C GLY A 515 12.09 -15.55 -28.61
N GLU A 516 12.92 -14.91 -29.43
CA GLU A 516 14.32 -15.23 -29.61
C GLU A 516 15.17 -14.03 -29.19
N PHE A 517 16.07 -14.24 -28.25
CA PHE A 517 17.11 -13.28 -27.89
C PHE A 517 18.28 -13.40 -28.86
N GLU A 518 18.61 -12.35 -29.59
CA GLU A 518 19.80 -12.28 -30.43
C GLU A 518 20.89 -11.51 -29.69
N ALA A 519 21.98 -12.18 -29.34
CA ALA A 519 23.06 -11.60 -28.57
C ALA A 519 23.80 -10.50 -29.35
N PRO A 520 23.86 -9.24 -28.86
CA PRO A 520 24.55 -8.17 -29.55
C PRO A 520 26.08 -8.31 -29.51
N GLU A 521 26.60 -8.95 -28.46
CA GLU A 521 28.04 -9.18 -28.27
C GLU A 521 28.31 -10.59 -27.70
N THR A 522 29.58 -11.04 -27.78
CA THR A 522 30.01 -12.27 -27.12
C THR A 522 30.44 -11.94 -25.69
N GLU A 523 29.57 -12.23 -24.76
CA GLU A 523 29.76 -11.88 -23.34
C GLU A 523 28.93 -12.77 -22.43
N GLN A 524 29.16 -12.66 -21.12
CA GLN A 524 28.29 -13.27 -20.14
C GLN A 524 27.14 -12.30 -19.82
N VAL A 525 25.92 -12.70 -20.13
CA VAL A 525 24.70 -11.93 -19.89
C VAL A 525 24.00 -12.48 -18.64
N GLU A 526 23.78 -11.64 -17.67
CA GLU A 526 22.94 -11.95 -16.52
C GLU A 526 21.47 -11.69 -16.89
N ILE A 527 20.69 -12.74 -16.97
CA ILE A 527 19.25 -12.67 -17.21
C ILE A 527 18.54 -12.74 -15.87
N LYS A 528 17.71 -11.74 -15.60
CA LYS A 528 16.96 -11.61 -14.35
C LYS A 528 15.46 -11.66 -14.63
N LEU A 529 14.76 -12.55 -13.92
CA LEU A 529 13.31 -12.63 -13.93
C LEU A 529 12.78 -12.48 -12.51
N SER A 530 11.91 -11.50 -12.31
CA SER A 530 11.22 -11.30 -11.05
C SER A 530 9.72 -11.18 -11.23
N GLY A 531 8.94 -11.56 -10.22
CA GLY A 531 7.50 -11.46 -10.28
C GLY A 531 6.80 -11.90 -9.00
N ASN A 532 5.50 -11.64 -8.94
CA ASN A 532 4.61 -12.13 -7.88
C ASN A 532 3.97 -13.45 -8.30
N ASP A 533 3.61 -14.25 -7.31
CA ASP A 533 2.99 -15.56 -7.35
C ASP A 533 3.88 -16.63 -7.99
N ALA A 534 3.95 -16.77 -9.31
CA ALA A 534 4.73 -17.86 -9.89
C ALA A 534 5.24 -17.55 -11.31
N PHE A 535 6.47 -17.97 -11.59
CA PHE A 535 7.05 -17.88 -12.93
C PHE A 535 8.04 -19.01 -13.23
N ARG A 536 8.27 -19.23 -14.53
CA ARG A 536 9.31 -20.11 -15.08
C ARG A 536 10.02 -19.43 -16.24
N LEU A 537 11.34 -19.63 -16.32
CA LEU A 537 12.16 -19.18 -17.44
C LEU A 537 12.79 -20.37 -18.13
N PHE A 538 12.69 -20.40 -19.44
CA PHE A 538 13.33 -21.38 -20.29
C PHE A 538 14.24 -20.68 -21.31
N ILE A 539 15.44 -21.17 -21.47
CA ILE A 539 16.38 -20.79 -22.55
C ILE A 539 16.61 -22.02 -23.43
N GLY A 540 16.16 -21.96 -24.69
CA GLY A 540 15.98 -23.15 -25.48
C GLY A 540 14.97 -24.11 -24.83
N ASP A 541 15.38 -25.39 -24.73
CA ASP A 541 14.56 -26.43 -24.08
C ASP A 541 14.81 -26.56 -22.56
N GLU A 542 15.81 -25.85 -22.03
CA GLU A 542 16.21 -25.94 -20.64
C GLU A 542 15.39 -24.98 -19.77
N LYS A 543 14.81 -25.49 -18.66
CA LYS A 543 14.20 -24.66 -17.62
C LYS A 543 15.30 -24.16 -16.68
N VAL A 544 15.68 -22.90 -16.83
CA VAL A 544 16.81 -22.27 -16.13
C VAL A 544 16.42 -21.59 -14.82
N ALA A 545 15.13 -21.24 -14.67
CA ALA A 545 14.62 -20.70 -13.41
C ALA A 545 13.16 -21.12 -13.18
N GLU A 546 12.80 -21.36 -11.92
CA GLU A 546 11.42 -21.66 -11.51
C GLU A 546 11.15 -21.14 -10.11
N VAL A 547 10.01 -20.46 -9.97
CA VAL A 547 9.29 -20.19 -8.74
C VAL A 547 7.84 -20.53 -9.05
N TRP A 548 7.33 -21.68 -8.57
CA TRP A 548 5.99 -22.15 -8.94
C TRP A 548 5.06 -22.31 -7.73
N GLU A 549 5.59 -22.14 -6.55
CA GLU A 549 4.83 -21.96 -5.33
C GLU A 549 4.64 -20.46 -5.06
N ASN A 550 3.59 -20.11 -4.33
CA ASN A 550 3.21 -18.72 -4.09
C ASN A 550 4.32 -17.98 -3.31
N GLU A 551 5.11 -17.19 -4.00
CA GLU A 551 6.20 -16.41 -3.42
C GLU A 551 6.05 -14.94 -3.83
N TYR A 552 5.77 -14.08 -2.89
CA TYR A 552 5.62 -12.64 -3.15
C TYR A 552 6.99 -12.01 -3.43
N GLY A 553 7.11 -11.36 -4.60
CA GLY A 553 8.32 -10.63 -4.97
C GLY A 553 9.55 -11.53 -5.21
N ALA A 554 9.35 -12.77 -5.69
CA ALA A 554 10.43 -13.67 -6.01
C ALA A 554 11.30 -13.17 -7.17
N GLU A 555 12.60 -13.45 -7.10
CA GLU A 555 13.58 -13.12 -8.12
C GLU A 555 14.50 -14.30 -8.39
N LYS A 556 14.80 -14.55 -9.65
CA LYS A 556 15.79 -15.55 -10.10
C LYS A 556 16.69 -14.97 -11.16
N THR A 557 17.96 -15.32 -11.07
CA THR A 557 19.01 -14.90 -12.00
C THR A 557 19.58 -16.12 -12.72
N TYR A 558 19.85 -15.98 -14.03
CA TYR A 558 20.53 -16.98 -14.85
C TYR A 558 21.67 -16.33 -15.63
N MET A 559 22.84 -16.95 -15.62
CA MET A 559 24.02 -16.48 -16.35
C MET A 559 24.10 -17.18 -17.71
N LEU A 560 23.85 -16.44 -18.78
CA LEU A 560 23.97 -16.95 -20.18
C LEU A 560 25.33 -16.56 -20.74
N ASN A 561 26.11 -17.55 -21.20
CA ASN A 561 27.28 -17.26 -22.01
C ASN A 561 26.82 -17.03 -23.46
N ALA A 562 26.62 -15.78 -23.81
CA ALA A 562 26.10 -15.36 -25.09
C ALA A 562 27.20 -15.23 -26.14
N GLU A 563 26.90 -15.64 -27.38
CA GLU A 563 27.78 -15.49 -28.54
C GLU A 563 27.13 -14.50 -29.51
N LYS A 564 27.89 -13.49 -29.97
CA LYS A 564 27.39 -12.44 -30.87
C LYS A 564 26.66 -13.03 -32.10
N GLY A 565 25.45 -12.54 -32.33
CA GLY A 565 24.59 -12.92 -33.44
C GLY A 565 23.91 -14.29 -33.29
N LYS A 566 24.19 -15.01 -32.21
CA LYS A 566 23.50 -16.27 -31.90
C LYS A 566 22.14 -15.99 -31.30
N LYS A 567 21.14 -16.76 -31.74
CA LYS A 567 19.77 -16.65 -31.24
C LYS A 567 19.51 -17.72 -30.20
N TYR A 568 18.91 -17.27 -29.11
CA TYR A 568 18.53 -18.09 -27.97
C TYR A 568 17.01 -18.03 -27.80
N PRO A 569 16.28 -19.13 -28.01
CA PRO A 569 14.84 -19.14 -27.72
C PRO A 569 14.59 -18.86 -26.25
N VAL A 570 13.71 -17.90 -25.97
CA VAL A 570 13.30 -17.54 -24.62
C VAL A 570 11.80 -17.81 -24.47
N LYS A 571 11.44 -18.55 -23.43
CA LYS A 571 10.05 -18.76 -23.04
C LYS A 571 9.88 -18.43 -21.55
N ILE A 572 8.89 -17.60 -21.25
CA ILE A 572 8.49 -17.27 -19.87
C ILE A 572 7.06 -17.74 -19.68
N GLU A 573 6.81 -18.46 -18.61
CA GLU A 573 5.48 -18.80 -18.13
C GLU A 573 5.26 -18.10 -16.80
N TYR A 574 4.12 -17.43 -16.68
CA TYR A 574 3.72 -16.67 -15.51
C TYR A 574 2.33 -17.09 -15.04
N MET A 575 2.12 -17.11 -13.73
CA MET A 575 0.81 -17.39 -13.14
C MET A 575 0.54 -16.40 -12.00
N GLN A 576 -0.59 -15.73 -12.09
CA GLN A 576 -1.14 -14.87 -11.04
C GLN A 576 -2.32 -15.56 -10.38
N ARG A 577 -2.30 -15.67 -9.06
CA ARG A 577 -3.40 -16.21 -8.25
C ARG A 577 -4.18 -15.11 -7.56
N THR A 578 -3.50 -14.31 -6.73
CA THR A 578 -4.15 -13.31 -5.86
C THR A 578 -3.27 -12.06 -5.71
N GLY A 579 -3.87 -10.93 -5.34
CA GLY A 579 -3.16 -9.69 -5.07
C GLY A 579 -2.68 -8.94 -6.31
N SER A 580 -1.62 -8.14 -6.16
CA SER A 580 -1.01 -7.39 -7.27
C SER A 580 -0.19 -8.32 -8.16
N ALA A 581 -0.27 -8.11 -9.45
CA ALA A 581 0.51 -8.84 -10.44
C ALA A 581 1.74 -8.03 -10.87
N ASP A 582 2.90 -8.65 -10.76
CA ASP A 582 4.19 -8.08 -11.18
C ASP A 582 4.98 -9.12 -11.96
N LEU A 583 5.57 -8.71 -13.09
CA LEU A 583 6.49 -9.53 -13.88
C LEU A 583 7.50 -8.64 -14.58
N ASN A 584 8.79 -8.85 -14.28
CA ASN A 584 9.88 -8.08 -14.86
C ASN A 584 10.94 -9.02 -15.41
N PHE A 585 11.37 -8.77 -16.66
CA PHE A 585 12.44 -9.50 -17.36
C PHE A 585 13.52 -8.52 -17.80
N GLN A 586 14.73 -8.70 -17.30
CA GLN A 586 15.88 -7.82 -17.51
C GLN A 586 17.12 -8.59 -17.90
#